data_c401adbe1e65079c10f7e782d3c72b70
#
_entry.id   c401adbe1e65079c10f7e782d3c72b70
#
_cell.length_a   1.000
_cell.length_b   1.000
_cell.length_c   1.000
_cell.angle_alpha   90.00
_cell.angle_beta   90.00
_cell.angle_gamma   90.00
#
_symmetry.space_group_name_H-M   'P 1'
#
loop_
_entity.id
_entity.type
_entity.pdbx_description
1 polymer ?
#
loop_
_entity_poly.entity_id
_entity_poly.type
_entity_poly.pdbx_seq_one_letter_code
_entity_poly.pdbx_strand_id
1 'polypeptide(L)'
;AAPQQTAIPRDTTGHVQLPPGGPVTMPPPATGAPDVTTTTLAVLLIGPAGAGKTSVAKYWADHRRVPTAHISLDDVREWVRSGFADPQSGWNDNSEAQYRLARRTCGFSARNFLANGISCILDDAVFPDRPVVGLGGWKRHVGPGLLPVVLLPGLEIVLERNAERSGNRRLTDEEVARIHGRMAGWYGSGLPIIDNSQLDVPATARVLDEVLARSIASPPKW
;
A
#
# COMPACT_ATOMS: atom_id res chain seq x y z
N ALA A 1 27.00 0.93 33.39
CA ALA A 1 25.72 0.26 33.67
C ALA A 1 25.12 -0.19 32.35
N ALA A 2 24.91 -1.50 32.17
CA ALA A 2 24.30 -2.05 30.97
C ALA A 2 22.81 -1.72 30.98
N PRO A 3 22.18 -1.43 29.83
CA PRO A 3 20.75 -1.21 29.78
C PRO A 3 20.02 -2.50 30.14
N GLN A 4 19.13 -2.43 31.12
CA GLN A 4 18.24 -3.54 31.46
C GLN A 4 17.31 -3.78 30.29
N GLN A 5 17.42 -4.94 29.64
CA GLN A 5 16.40 -5.42 28.71
C GLN A 5 15.14 -5.70 29.51
N THR A 6 14.11 -4.88 29.32
CA THR A 6 12.78 -5.17 29.82
C THR A 6 12.25 -6.42 29.13
N ALA A 7 11.96 -7.46 29.90
CA ALA A 7 11.38 -8.69 29.39
C ALA A 7 10.03 -8.38 28.71
N ILE A 8 9.86 -8.89 27.50
CA ILE A 8 8.61 -8.75 26.76
C ILE A 8 7.55 -9.63 27.44
N PRO A 9 6.40 -9.05 27.87
CA PRO A 9 5.35 -9.85 28.49
C PRO A 9 4.82 -10.91 27.52
N ARG A 10 4.63 -12.13 28.00
CA ARG A 10 3.95 -13.20 27.26
C ARG A 10 2.54 -13.35 27.84
N ASP A 11 1.56 -13.55 26.95
CA ASP A 11 0.23 -13.94 27.39
C ASP A 11 0.21 -15.42 27.87
N THR A 12 -0.93 -15.84 28.41
CA THR A 12 -1.11 -17.22 28.92
C THR A 12 -1.07 -18.29 27.82
N THR A 13 -1.09 -17.88 26.54
CA THR A 13 -1.01 -18.79 25.38
C THR A 13 0.42 -18.91 24.85
N GLY A 14 1.37 -18.18 25.45
CA GLY A 14 2.78 -18.18 25.03
C GLY A 14 3.07 -17.24 23.87
N HIS A 15 2.10 -16.47 23.43
CA HIS A 15 2.29 -15.48 22.37
C HIS A 15 3.05 -14.25 22.92
N VAL A 16 3.98 -13.75 22.15
CA VAL A 16 4.66 -12.50 22.47
C VAL A 16 3.71 -11.36 22.15
N GLN A 17 3.27 -10.63 23.18
CA GLN A 17 2.57 -9.36 22.95
C GLN A 17 3.56 -8.31 22.47
N LEU A 18 3.52 -8.00 21.19
CA LEU A 18 4.20 -6.82 20.67
C LEU A 18 3.53 -5.58 21.27
N PRO A 19 4.31 -4.58 21.72
CA PRO A 19 3.72 -3.33 22.15
C PRO A 19 2.87 -2.77 21.01
N PRO A 20 1.65 -2.30 21.28
CA PRO A 20 0.82 -1.69 20.25
C PRO A 20 1.58 -0.47 19.72
N GLY A 21 2.02 -0.56 18.46
CA GLY A 21 2.51 0.62 17.76
C GLY A 21 1.41 1.67 17.80
N GLY A 22 1.71 2.86 18.26
CA GLY A 22 0.76 3.97 18.22
C GLY A 22 0.34 4.27 16.78
N PRO A 23 -0.77 5.00 16.56
CA PRO A 23 -1.16 5.45 15.24
C PRO A 23 0.00 6.17 14.56
N VAL A 24 0.23 5.87 13.28
CA VAL A 24 1.22 6.61 12.50
C VAL A 24 0.73 8.05 12.38
N THR A 25 1.48 8.98 12.95
CA THR A 25 1.25 10.41 12.79
C THR A 25 2.25 10.97 11.79
N MET A 26 1.83 11.95 11.01
CA MET A 26 2.76 12.66 10.15
C MET A 26 3.82 13.38 11.00
N PRO A 27 5.08 13.36 10.59
CA PRO A 27 6.09 14.20 11.22
C PRO A 27 5.66 15.66 11.10
N PRO A 28 5.92 16.52 12.11
CA PRO A 28 5.64 17.95 12.00
C PRO A 28 6.38 18.52 10.81
N PRO A 29 5.79 19.50 10.11
CA PRO A 29 6.46 20.15 8.98
C PRO A 29 7.76 20.79 9.49
N ALA A 30 8.86 20.29 9.01
CA ALA A 30 10.16 20.91 9.25
C ALA A 30 10.19 22.27 8.53
N THR A 31 10.83 23.25 9.12
CA THR A 31 11.16 24.54 8.48
C THR A 31 12.17 24.28 7.36
N GLY A 32 11.67 23.96 6.18
CA GLY A 32 12.39 23.50 5.00
C GLY A 32 11.64 22.32 4.38
N ALA A 33 11.60 22.21 3.04
CA ALA A 33 10.95 21.07 2.40
C ALA A 33 11.61 19.77 2.89
N PRO A 34 10.85 18.82 3.48
CA PRO A 34 11.44 17.58 3.96
C PRO A 34 12.03 16.80 2.79
N ASP A 35 13.25 16.31 2.97
CA ASP A 35 13.82 15.37 2.01
C ASP A 35 13.08 14.03 2.14
N VAL A 36 12.18 13.80 1.21
CA VAL A 36 11.35 12.59 1.16
C VAL A 36 12.20 11.31 1.20
N THR A 37 13.40 11.36 0.61
CA THR A 37 14.27 10.18 0.51
C THR A 37 14.84 9.72 1.86
N THR A 38 14.86 10.61 2.84
CA THR A 38 15.39 10.36 4.20
C THR A 38 14.32 10.37 5.29
N THR A 39 13.07 10.66 4.93
CA THR A 39 11.96 10.72 5.89
C THR A 39 11.31 9.35 6.04
N THR A 40 11.04 8.93 7.28
CA THR A 40 10.25 7.72 7.55
C THR A 40 8.80 7.98 7.19
N LEU A 41 8.27 7.21 6.23
CA LEU A 41 6.93 7.38 5.66
C LEU A 41 6.15 6.08 5.68
N ALA A 42 4.83 6.22 5.76
CA ALA A 42 3.86 5.18 5.45
C ALA A 42 3.15 5.55 4.15
N VAL A 43 3.39 4.80 3.10
CA VAL A 43 2.82 5.06 1.76
C VAL A 43 1.88 3.92 1.36
N LEU A 44 0.71 4.25 0.83
CA LEU A 44 -0.18 3.29 0.19
C LEU A 44 -0.28 3.60 -1.30
N LEU A 45 0.25 2.74 -2.13
CA LEU A 45 0.17 2.85 -3.57
C LEU A 45 -1.06 2.07 -4.07
N ILE A 46 -2.02 2.81 -4.61
CA ILE A 46 -3.32 2.32 -5.06
C ILE A 46 -3.31 2.24 -6.58
N GLY A 47 -3.93 1.23 -7.15
CA GLY A 47 -4.11 1.16 -8.59
C GLY A 47 -4.68 -0.17 -9.06
N PRO A 48 -5.13 -0.23 -10.31
CA PRO A 48 -5.67 -1.47 -10.88
C PRO A 48 -4.60 -2.53 -11.09
N ALA A 49 -5.00 -3.76 -11.28
CA ALA A 49 -4.11 -4.79 -11.78
C ALA A 49 -3.47 -4.33 -13.10
N GLY A 50 -2.17 -4.54 -13.25
CA GLY A 50 -1.43 -4.09 -14.42
C GLY A 50 -0.97 -2.62 -14.41
N ALA A 51 -1.25 -1.86 -13.35
CA ALA A 51 -0.75 -0.49 -13.19
C ALA A 51 0.75 -0.40 -12.91
N GLY A 52 1.37 -1.51 -12.51
CA GLY A 52 2.79 -1.55 -12.11
C GLY A 52 3.03 -1.21 -10.64
N LYS A 53 2.01 -1.25 -9.79
CA LYS A 53 2.12 -0.93 -8.36
C LYS A 53 3.26 -1.65 -7.65
N THR A 54 3.29 -2.97 -7.75
CA THR A 54 4.27 -3.81 -7.04
C THR A 54 5.69 -3.51 -7.50
N SER A 55 5.91 -3.36 -8.81
CA SER A 55 7.21 -3.04 -9.37
C SER A 55 7.69 -1.65 -8.96
N VAL A 56 6.81 -0.65 -8.99
CA VAL A 56 7.11 0.71 -8.55
C VAL A 56 7.37 0.76 -7.05
N ALA A 57 6.53 0.12 -6.26
CA ALA A 57 6.69 0.09 -4.80
C ALA A 57 8.02 -0.58 -4.40
N LYS A 58 8.35 -1.72 -5.01
CA LYS A 58 9.61 -2.42 -4.76
C LYS A 58 10.81 -1.57 -5.14
N TYR A 59 10.80 -0.99 -6.33
CA TYR A 59 11.89 -0.11 -6.78
C TYR A 59 12.06 1.09 -5.86
N TRP A 60 10.97 1.76 -5.52
CA TRP A 60 10.99 2.90 -4.61
C TRP A 60 11.57 2.52 -3.24
N ALA A 61 11.15 1.38 -2.67
CA ALA A 61 11.67 0.88 -1.40
C ALA A 61 13.17 0.56 -1.47
N ASP A 62 13.63 -0.07 -2.56
CA ASP A 62 15.03 -0.46 -2.77
C ASP A 62 15.98 0.76 -2.87
N HIS A 63 15.46 1.91 -3.31
CA HIS A 63 16.26 3.13 -3.56
C HIS A 63 16.09 4.21 -2.49
N ARG A 64 15.52 3.88 -1.35
CA ARG A 64 15.41 4.77 -0.20
C ARG A 64 16.74 4.91 0.53
N ARG A 65 16.95 6.07 1.15
CA ARG A 65 18.11 6.33 2.02
C ARG A 65 17.88 5.95 3.48
N VAL A 66 16.69 5.50 3.82
CA VAL A 66 16.30 4.98 5.11
C VAL A 66 15.77 3.56 4.95
N PRO A 67 15.90 2.70 5.97
CA PRO A 67 15.31 1.36 5.92
C PRO A 67 13.83 1.42 5.54
N THR A 68 13.44 0.66 4.54
CA THR A 68 12.09 0.68 3.99
C THR A 68 11.62 -0.74 3.68
N ALA A 69 10.46 -1.10 4.19
CA ALA A 69 9.78 -2.35 3.89
C ALA A 69 8.75 -2.16 2.78
N HIS A 70 8.64 -3.13 1.90
CA HIS A 70 7.56 -3.21 0.91
C HIS A 70 6.63 -4.37 1.28
N ILE A 71 5.35 -4.09 1.39
CA ILE A 71 4.31 -5.07 1.70
C ILE A 71 3.23 -5.01 0.61
N SER A 72 3.16 -6.06 -0.21
CA SER A 72 2.10 -6.21 -1.19
C SER A 72 0.93 -7.00 -0.60
N LEU A 73 -0.28 -6.47 -0.73
CA LEU A 73 -1.49 -7.16 -0.27
C LEU A 73 -1.66 -8.53 -0.95
N ASP A 74 -1.39 -8.61 -2.24
CA ASP A 74 -1.54 -9.86 -2.98
C ASP A 74 -0.60 -10.96 -2.45
N ASP A 75 0.62 -10.61 -2.06
CA ASP A 75 1.55 -11.57 -1.47
C ASP A 75 1.02 -12.09 -0.14
N VAL A 76 0.48 -11.23 0.71
CA VAL A 76 -0.09 -11.62 2.02
C VAL A 76 -1.34 -12.46 1.84
N ARG A 77 -2.20 -12.16 0.87
CA ARG A 77 -3.35 -13.02 0.54
C ARG A 77 -2.93 -14.43 0.17
N GLU A 78 -1.87 -14.56 -0.62
CA GLU A 78 -1.33 -15.84 -1.08
C GLU A 78 -0.64 -16.67 0.02
N TRP A 79 -0.47 -16.10 1.22
CA TRP A 79 -0.06 -16.90 2.38
C TRP A 79 -1.10 -17.95 2.77
N VAL A 80 -2.37 -17.73 2.42
CA VAL A 80 -3.42 -18.75 2.53
C VAL A 80 -3.20 -19.76 1.42
N ARG A 81 -2.56 -20.89 1.75
CA ARG A 81 -2.16 -21.92 0.78
C ARG A 81 -3.28 -22.92 0.49
N SER A 82 -4.04 -23.27 1.50
CA SER A 82 -5.24 -24.13 1.37
C SER A 82 -6.47 -23.26 1.62
N GLY A 83 -7.45 -23.35 0.74
CA GLY A 83 -8.68 -22.54 0.83
C GLY A 83 -8.48 -21.08 0.38
N PHE A 84 -7.45 -20.80 -0.38
CA PHE A 84 -7.24 -19.47 -0.97
C PHE A 84 -8.44 -19.06 -1.83
N ALA A 85 -8.95 -17.86 -1.58
CA ALA A 85 -10.03 -17.29 -2.38
C ALA A 85 -9.46 -16.74 -3.70
N ASP A 86 -9.43 -17.59 -4.73
CA ASP A 86 -8.88 -17.25 -6.04
C ASP A 86 -9.68 -16.12 -6.70
N PRO A 87 -9.06 -15.00 -7.08
CA PRO A 87 -9.71 -13.91 -7.78
C PRO A 87 -10.42 -14.34 -9.08
N GLN A 88 -9.91 -15.35 -9.76
CA GLN A 88 -10.52 -15.89 -10.99
C GLN A 88 -11.86 -16.59 -10.73
N SER A 89 -12.12 -17.01 -9.52
CA SER A 89 -13.40 -17.62 -9.12
C SER A 89 -14.50 -16.58 -8.82
N GLY A 90 -14.21 -15.30 -9.00
CA GLY A 90 -15.10 -14.20 -8.70
C GLY A 90 -15.03 -13.75 -7.24
N TRP A 91 -15.72 -12.68 -6.92
CA TRP A 91 -15.78 -12.10 -5.59
C TRP A 91 -16.98 -12.61 -4.82
N ASN A 92 -16.75 -13.11 -3.62
CA ASN A 92 -17.77 -13.65 -2.70
C ASN A 92 -17.39 -13.30 -1.24
N ASP A 93 -18.21 -13.75 -0.29
CA ASP A 93 -18.00 -13.49 1.14
C ASP A 93 -16.63 -14.01 1.65
N ASN A 94 -16.19 -15.16 1.15
CA ASN A 94 -14.88 -15.71 1.49
C ASN A 94 -13.74 -14.85 0.93
N SER A 95 -13.87 -14.34 -0.30
CA SER A 95 -12.91 -13.41 -0.90
C SER A 95 -12.81 -12.13 -0.08
N GLU A 96 -13.94 -11.58 0.33
CA GLU A 96 -13.97 -10.37 1.16
C GLU A 96 -13.36 -10.60 2.54
N ALA A 97 -13.68 -11.73 3.18
CA ALA A 97 -13.12 -12.08 4.48
C ALA A 97 -11.59 -12.21 4.42
N GLN A 98 -11.06 -12.89 3.42
CA GLN A 98 -9.62 -13.04 3.22
C GLN A 98 -8.94 -11.72 2.85
N TYR A 99 -9.58 -10.87 2.05
CA TYR A 99 -9.07 -9.53 1.75
C TYR A 99 -8.98 -8.67 3.02
N ARG A 100 -10.04 -8.63 3.82
CA ARG A 100 -10.06 -7.87 5.07
C ARG A 100 -8.97 -8.34 6.05
N LEU A 101 -8.78 -9.66 6.15
CA LEU A 101 -7.74 -10.24 6.99
C LEU A 101 -6.35 -9.87 6.49
N ALA A 102 -6.10 -10.00 5.19
CA ALA A 102 -4.82 -9.64 4.59
C ALA A 102 -4.51 -8.14 4.77
N ARG A 103 -5.48 -7.25 4.55
CA ARG A 103 -5.32 -5.82 4.78
C ARG A 103 -4.97 -5.49 6.23
N ARG A 104 -5.65 -6.13 7.18
CA ARG A 104 -5.36 -5.97 8.60
C ARG A 104 -3.95 -6.45 8.94
N THR A 105 -3.54 -7.59 8.39
CA THR A 105 -2.19 -8.14 8.57
C THR A 105 -1.13 -7.19 8.00
N CYS A 106 -1.34 -6.68 6.79
CA CYS A 106 -0.46 -5.66 6.20
C CYS A 106 -0.38 -4.40 7.05
N GLY A 107 -1.51 -3.90 7.53
CA GLY A 107 -1.57 -2.69 8.34
C GLY A 107 -0.85 -2.84 9.68
N PHE A 108 -1.01 -3.96 10.36
CA PHE A 108 -0.30 -4.25 11.60
C PHE A 108 1.21 -4.41 11.38
N SER A 109 1.59 -5.07 10.30
CA SER A 109 3.00 -5.20 9.91
C SER A 109 3.61 -3.83 9.64
N ALA A 110 2.93 -2.97 8.89
CA ALA A 110 3.39 -1.61 8.63
C ALA A 110 3.57 -0.80 9.92
N ARG A 111 2.61 -0.85 10.84
CA ARG A 111 2.72 -0.18 12.15
C ARG A 111 3.91 -0.68 12.96
N ASN A 112 4.15 -1.99 12.94
CA ASN A 112 5.27 -2.60 13.64
C ASN A 112 6.62 -2.12 13.06
N PHE A 113 6.77 -2.09 11.75
CA PHE A 113 7.96 -1.54 11.09
C PHE A 113 8.17 -0.06 11.41
N LEU A 114 7.12 0.74 11.28
CA LEU A 114 7.18 2.19 11.54
C LEU A 114 7.53 2.51 12.99
N ALA A 115 7.00 1.73 13.96
CA ALA A 115 7.34 1.86 15.37
C ALA A 115 8.82 1.60 15.65
N ASN A 116 9.51 0.90 14.76
CA ASN A 116 10.94 0.60 14.83
C ASN A 116 11.79 1.43 13.86
N GLY A 117 11.26 2.55 13.35
CA GLY A 117 11.98 3.48 12.49
C GLY A 117 12.17 3.00 11.05
N ILE A 118 11.43 1.98 10.62
CA ILE A 118 11.46 1.46 9.25
C ILE A 118 10.28 2.00 8.49
N SER A 119 10.54 2.72 7.41
CA SER A 119 9.55 3.21 6.45
C SER A 119 8.80 2.06 5.80
N CYS A 120 7.57 2.28 5.35
CA CYS A 120 6.78 1.23 4.73
C CYS A 120 6.04 1.74 3.51
N ILE A 121 6.10 0.99 2.42
CA ILE A 121 5.22 1.16 1.28
C ILE A 121 4.37 -0.10 1.10
N LEU A 122 3.06 0.12 1.00
CA LEU A 122 2.05 -0.90 0.80
C LEU A 122 1.45 -0.72 -0.59
N ASP A 123 1.03 -1.79 -1.23
CA ASP A 123 0.28 -1.70 -2.49
C ASP A 123 -0.99 -2.54 -2.46
N ASP A 124 -2.06 -1.98 -3.00
CA ASP A 124 -3.38 -2.59 -3.06
C ASP A 124 -4.25 -1.96 -4.17
N ALA A 125 -5.14 -2.76 -4.73
CA ALA A 125 -6.19 -2.29 -5.64
C ALA A 125 -7.42 -1.80 -4.84
N VAL A 126 -7.31 -0.63 -4.21
CA VAL A 126 -8.39 -0.04 -3.41
C VAL A 126 -9.41 0.63 -4.32
N PHE A 127 -10.69 0.29 -4.15
CA PHE A 127 -11.77 0.84 -4.97
C PHE A 127 -12.43 2.07 -4.30
N PRO A 128 -12.67 3.15 -5.07
CA PRO A 128 -13.24 4.38 -4.53
C PRO A 128 -14.71 4.24 -4.10
N ASP A 129 -15.42 3.27 -4.67
CA ASP A 129 -16.83 2.98 -4.36
C ASP A 129 -17.03 2.09 -3.12
N ARG A 130 -15.94 1.73 -2.43
CA ARG A 130 -15.98 0.92 -1.20
C ARG A 130 -15.13 1.53 -0.09
N PRO A 131 -15.49 2.70 0.44
CA PRO A 131 -14.63 3.46 1.35
C PRO A 131 -14.33 2.74 2.68
N VAL A 132 -15.29 1.99 3.22
CA VAL A 132 -15.11 1.30 4.51
C VAL A 132 -14.26 0.04 4.38
N VAL A 133 -14.50 -0.75 3.36
CA VAL A 133 -13.73 -1.98 3.09
C VAL A 133 -12.34 -1.65 2.57
N GLY A 134 -12.23 -0.57 1.81
CA GLY A 134 -11.00 -0.12 1.16
C GLY A 134 -10.19 0.88 1.98
N LEU A 135 -10.19 2.13 1.53
CA LEU A 135 -9.28 3.17 2.04
C LEU A 135 -9.46 3.47 3.54
N GLY A 136 -10.70 3.53 4.02
CA GLY A 136 -10.99 3.76 5.45
C GLY A 136 -10.41 2.67 6.35
N GLY A 137 -10.39 1.44 5.88
CA GLY A 137 -9.75 0.33 6.60
C GLY A 137 -8.23 0.47 6.66
N TRP A 138 -7.60 0.88 5.59
CA TRP A 138 -6.16 1.16 5.58
C TRP A 138 -5.79 2.27 6.57
N LYS A 139 -6.52 3.37 6.56
CA LYS A 139 -6.34 4.47 7.53
C LYS A 139 -6.46 3.99 8.97
N ARG A 140 -7.47 3.16 9.25
CA ARG A 140 -7.72 2.62 10.59
C ARG A 140 -6.57 1.72 11.06
N HIS A 141 -6.04 0.87 10.19
CA HIS A 141 -5.01 -0.09 10.57
C HIS A 141 -3.61 0.51 10.60
N VAL A 142 -3.27 1.40 9.69
CA VAL A 142 -1.94 2.04 9.64
C VAL A 142 -1.89 3.31 10.47
N GLY A 143 -2.91 4.14 10.39
CA GLY A 143 -3.01 5.40 11.11
C GLY A 143 -3.18 6.62 10.20
N PRO A 144 -3.43 7.81 10.78
CA PRO A 144 -3.76 9.02 10.02
C PRO A 144 -2.58 9.58 9.21
N GLY A 145 -1.37 9.16 9.49
CA GLY A 145 -0.16 9.54 8.75
C GLY A 145 0.07 8.78 7.46
N LEU A 146 -0.81 7.80 7.11
CA LEU A 146 -0.73 7.08 5.85
C LEU A 146 -0.91 8.03 4.66
N LEU A 147 -0.01 7.95 3.68
CA LEU A 147 -0.02 8.76 2.47
C LEU A 147 -0.50 7.91 1.29
N PRO A 148 -1.78 8.02 0.89
CA PRO A 148 -2.29 7.31 -0.27
C PRO A 148 -1.93 8.05 -1.56
N VAL A 149 -1.49 7.28 -2.56
CA VAL A 149 -1.21 7.76 -3.92
C VAL A 149 -1.81 6.77 -4.90
N VAL A 150 -2.57 7.28 -5.87
CA VAL A 150 -3.19 6.47 -6.91
C VAL A 150 -2.28 6.41 -8.12
N LEU A 151 -2.00 5.21 -8.60
CA LEU A 151 -1.27 4.94 -9.83
C LEU A 151 -2.27 4.47 -10.88
N LEU A 152 -2.59 5.31 -11.87
CA LEU A 152 -3.63 5.04 -12.83
C LEU A 152 -3.19 5.37 -14.26
N PRO A 153 -2.48 4.43 -14.91
CA PRO A 153 -2.14 4.57 -16.34
C PRO A 153 -3.38 4.38 -17.21
N GLY A 154 -3.28 4.76 -18.48
CA GLY A 154 -4.32 4.53 -19.47
C GLY A 154 -4.66 3.05 -19.62
N LEU A 155 -5.91 2.75 -20.03
CA LEU A 155 -6.41 1.37 -20.14
C LEU A 155 -5.53 0.50 -21.04
N GLU A 156 -5.08 1.02 -22.19
CA GLU A 156 -4.24 0.27 -23.12
C GLU A 156 -2.96 -0.25 -22.45
N ILE A 157 -2.31 0.59 -21.67
CA ILE A 157 -1.10 0.23 -20.93
C ILE A 157 -1.37 -0.81 -19.84
N VAL A 158 -2.50 -0.68 -19.16
CA VAL A 158 -2.92 -1.68 -18.14
C VAL A 158 -3.17 -3.03 -18.78
N LEU A 159 -3.81 -3.07 -19.95
CA LEU A 159 -4.04 -4.31 -20.72
C LEU A 159 -2.72 -4.96 -21.16
N GLU A 160 -1.79 -4.18 -21.70
CA GLU A 160 -0.46 -4.67 -22.11
C GLU A 160 0.27 -5.30 -20.90
N ARG A 161 0.33 -4.60 -19.79
CA ARG A 161 1.02 -5.08 -18.58
C ARG A 161 0.32 -6.30 -17.96
N ASN A 162 -1.01 -6.38 -18.03
CA ASN A 162 -1.74 -7.56 -17.59
C ASN A 162 -1.42 -8.79 -18.45
N ALA A 163 -1.22 -8.61 -19.76
CA ALA A 163 -0.87 -9.70 -20.66
C ALA A 163 0.48 -10.36 -20.32
N GLU A 164 1.39 -9.62 -19.67
CA GLU A 164 2.68 -10.12 -19.21
C GLU A 164 2.60 -10.88 -17.88
N ARG A 165 1.48 -10.79 -17.17
CA ARG A 165 1.25 -11.49 -15.90
C ARG A 165 0.92 -12.96 -16.14
N SER A 166 1.17 -13.79 -15.14
CA SER A 166 0.95 -15.25 -15.22
C SER A 166 0.11 -15.75 -14.04
N GLY A 167 -0.43 -16.95 -14.19
CA GLY A 167 -1.19 -17.63 -13.16
C GLY A 167 -2.46 -16.89 -12.76
N ASN A 168 -2.79 -16.95 -11.47
CA ASN A 168 -3.99 -16.33 -10.90
C ASN A 168 -3.94 -14.80 -10.81
N ARG A 169 -2.79 -14.20 -11.12
CA ARG A 169 -2.62 -12.75 -11.17
C ARG A 169 -2.97 -12.13 -12.52
N ARG A 170 -3.07 -12.95 -13.57
CA ARG A 170 -3.53 -12.48 -14.88
C ARG A 170 -5.05 -12.52 -14.94
N LEU A 171 -5.66 -11.40 -15.26
CA LEU A 171 -7.10 -11.24 -15.42
C LEU A 171 -7.51 -11.26 -16.90
N THR A 172 -8.80 -11.43 -17.17
CA THR A 172 -9.35 -11.25 -18.52
C THR A 172 -9.35 -9.76 -18.90
N ASP A 173 -9.35 -9.47 -20.20
CA ASP A 173 -9.36 -8.08 -20.68
C ASP A 173 -10.64 -7.33 -20.24
N GLU A 174 -11.78 -8.03 -20.18
CA GLU A 174 -13.04 -7.45 -19.69
C GLU A 174 -12.95 -7.09 -18.21
N GLU A 175 -12.34 -7.95 -17.39
CA GLU A 175 -12.14 -7.67 -15.96
C GLU A 175 -11.18 -6.52 -15.74
N VAL A 176 -10.09 -6.45 -16.51
CA VAL A 176 -9.13 -5.35 -16.47
C VAL A 176 -9.82 -4.04 -16.82
N ALA A 177 -10.60 -4.02 -17.91
CA ALA A 177 -11.33 -2.82 -18.33
C ALA A 177 -12.36 -2.38 -17.28
N ARG A 178 -13.07 -3.32 -16.67
CA ARG A 178 -14.05 -3.05 -15.62
C ARG A 178 -13.37 -2.47 -14.36
N ILE A 179 -12.26 -3.04 -13.93
CA ILE A 179 -11.49 -2.56 -12.78
C ILE A 179 -10.92 -1.18 -13.04
N HIS A 180 -10.34 -0.96 -14.22
CA HIS A 180 -9.81 0.34 -14.61
C HIS A 180 -10.88 1.42 -14.61
N GLY A 181 -12.06 1.11 -15.14
CA GLY A 181 -13.21 2.03 -15.14
C GLY A 181 -13.69 2.40 -13.74
N ARG A 182 -13.69 1.46 -12.80
CA ARG A 182 -14.00 1.73 -11.38
C ARG A 182 -12.94 2.60 -10.72
N MET A 183 -11.66 2.41 -11.05
CA MET A 183 -10.56 3.22 -10.53
C MET A 183 -10.62 4.68 -10.99
N ALA A 184 -11.27 4.97 -12.11
CA ALA A 184 -11.51 6.34 -12.56
C ALA A 184 -12.32 7.17 -11.54
N GLY A 185 -13.04 6.54 -10.63
CA GLY A 185 -13.72 7.20 -9.52
C GLY A 185 -12.77 7.91 -8.53
N TRP A 186 -11.46 7.64 -8.58
CA TRP A 186 -10.48 8.40 -7.80
C TRP A 186 -10.25 9.82 -8.34
N TYR A 187 -10.57 10.09 -9.60
CA TYR A 187 -10.53 11.46 -10.12
C TYR A 187 -11.53 12.33 -9.36
N GLY A 188 -11.08 13.48 -8.90
CA GLY A 188 -11.89 14.39 -8.08
C GLY A 188 -11.97 13.99 -6.59
N SER A 189 -11.36 12.90 -6.15
CA SER A 189 -11.34 12.48 -4.74
C SER A 189 -10.47 13.36 -3.82
N GLY A 190 -9.59 14.14 -4.39
CA GLY A 190 -8.57 14.90 -3.66
C GLY A 190 -7.27 14.11 -3.42
N LEU A 191 -7.23 12.81 -3.72
CA LEU A 191 -5.99 12.05 -3.68
C LEU A 191 -5.09 12.38 -4.87
N PRO A 192 -3.76 12.38 -4.68
CA PRO A 192 -2.85 12.52 -5.80
C PRO A 192 -2.92 11.30 -6.71
N ILE A 193 -2.95 11.54 -8.02
CA ILE A 193 -3.01 10.51 -9.06
C ILE A 193 -1.81 10.66 -9.97
N ILE A 194 -1.10 9.58 -10.20
CA ILE A 194 0.02 9.47 -11.14
C ILE A 194 -0.44 8.68 -12.36
N ASP A 195 -0.42 9.30 -13.54
CA ASP A 195 -0.51 8.61 -14.81
C ASP A 195 0.90 8.21 -15.26
N ASN A 196 1.22 6.93 -15.15
CA ASN A 196 2.52 6.40 -15.54
C ASN A 196 2.51 5.69 -16.90
N SER A 197 1.57 6.06 -17.78
CA SER A 197 1.46 5.47 -19.13
C SER A 197 2.74 5.62 -19.94
N GLN A 198 3.44 6.75 -19.79
CA GLN A 198 4.65 7.10 -20.53
C GLN A 198 5.92 7.08 -19.65
N LEU A 199 5.83 6.49 -18.47
CA LEU A 199 6.93 6.43 -17.52
C LEU A 199 7.35 4.98 -17.28
N ASP A 200 8.65 4.74 -17.26
CA ASP A 200 9.21 3.50 -16.75
C ASP A 200 9.15 3.47 -15.20
N VAL A 201 9.55 2.35 -14.61
CA VAL A 201 9.52 2.18 -13.15
C VAL A 201 10.39 3.22 -12.43
N PRO A 202 11.66 3.47 -12.82
CA PRO A 202 12.48 4.48 -12.18
C PRO A 202 11.89 5.90 -12.28
N ALA A 203 11.35 6.28 -13.43
CA ALA A 203 10.73 7.58 -13.63
C ALA A 203 9.45 7.74 -12.80
N THR A 204 8.65 6.68 -12.72
CA THR A 204 7.45 6.67 -11.86
C THR A 204 7.83 6.84 -10.39
N ALA A 205 8.87 6.18 -9.93
CA ALA A 205 9.35 6.31 -8.54
C ALA A 205 9.82 7.75 -8.24
N ARG A 206 10.45 8.44 -9.18
CA ARG A 206 10.81 9.86 -9.02
C ARG A 206 9.58 10.76 -8.91
N VAL A 207 8.57 10.53 -9.74
CA VAL A 207 7.30 11.26 -9.65
C VAL A 207 6.61 10.98 -8.32
N LEU A 208 6.69 9.73 -7.82
CA LEU A 208 6.17 9.39 -6.50
C LEU A 208 6.83 10.22 -5.39
N ASP A 209 8.14 10.40 -5.41
CA ASP A 209 8.84 11.27 -4.45
C ASP A 209 8.33 12.72 -4.50
N GLU A 210 8.11 13.25 -5.68
CA GLU A 210 7.58 14.63 -5.85
C GLU A 210 6.15 14.76 -5.30
N VAL A 211 5.30 13.74 -5.56
CA VAL A 211 3.93 13.68 -5.07
C VAL A 211 3.90 13.56 -3.54
N LEU A 212 4.76 12.73 -2.97
CA LEU A 212 4.87 12.56 -1.52
C LEU A 212 5.35 13.84 -0.84
N ALA A 213 6.33 14.55 -1.42
CA ALA A 213 6.77 15.83 -0.90
C ALA A 213 5.62 16.85 -0.84
N ARG A 214 4.80 16.92 -1.88
CA ARG A 214 3.60 17.78 -1.90
C ARG A 214 2.55 17.34 -0.88
N SER A 215 2.33 16.04 -0.72
CA SER A 215 1.37 15.49 0.25
C SER A 215 1.78 15.75 1.69
N ILE A 216 3.08 15.78 1.99
CA ILE A 216 3.60 16.12 3.32
C ILE A 216 3.38 17.63 3.59
N ALA A 217 3.66 18.48 2.60
CA ALA A 217 3.48 19.92 2.73
C ALA A 217 2.01 20.33 2.81
N SER A 218 1.13 19.64 2.10
CA SER A 218 -0.32 19.87 2.05
C SER A 218 -1.05 18.53 2.03
N PRO A 219 -1.32 17.93 3.20
CA PRO A 219 -1.94 16.61 3.27
C PRO A 219 -3.30 16.56 2.59
N PRO A 220 -3.55 15.55 1.73
CA PRO A 220 -4.86 15.36 1.14
C PRO A 220 -5.89 15.02 2.24
N LYS A 221 -7.09 15.54 2.09
CA LYS A 221 -8.22 15.19 2.97
C LYS A 221 -8.87 13.91 2.46
N TRP A 222 -8.94 12.93 3.31
CA TRP A 222 -9.54 11.64 2.98
C TRP A 222 -9.98 10.87 4.22
#